data_0c1f54eeef3435684442b117708073a9
#
_entry.id   0c1f54eeef3435684442b117708073a9
#
_cell.length_a   1.000
_cell.length_b   1.000
_cell.length_c   1.000
_cell.angle_alpha   90.00
_cell.angle_beta   90.00
_cell.angle_gamma   90.00
#
_symmetry.space_group_name_H-M   'P 1'
#
loop_
_entity.id
_entity.type
_entity.pdbx_description
1 polymer ?
#
loop_
_entity_poly.entity_id
_entity_poly.type
_entity_poly.pdbx_seq_one_letter_code
_entity_poly.pdbx_strand_id
1 'polypeptide(L)'
;AFLPNHSNYGFDAIFANLRYVVIDELHSYRGAFGAHLANIFRRMHRICRYYHSNPHFLCSSATIANPVELAEKICGSGFTLIDRDGSPAPEKEYCIIQPPEIKGNNDKVYGRIAASTVAAGLIPELVEEDHHFITFGRSRRNVEVILKEAKDKLDAAGFLGMARVGGKNPADLIAGYRGGYTPLERKEIERKMTEGELTGLVSTNALELGIDIGKLDATVIVGYPGTRASFWQQSGRAGRSGSACVNYLILENEPF
;
A
#
# COMPACT_ATOMS: atom_id res chain seq x y z
N ALA A 1 -21.17 -1.90 -19.95
CA ALA A 1 -22.43 -2.62 -20.11
C ALA A 1 -23.65 -1.71 -19.89
N PHE A 2 -23.69 -0.86 -18.83
CA PHE A 2 -24.87 -0.04 -18.47
C PHE A 2 -25.13 1.13 -19.41
N LEU A 3 -24.13 1.91 -19.80
CA LEU A 3 -24.30 3.12 -20.60
C LEU A 3 -24.97 2.87 -21.98
N PRO A 4 -24.62 1.86 -22.78
CA PRO A 4 -25.31 1.57 -24.04
C PRO A 4 -26.76 1.12 -23.84
N ASN A 5 -27.09 0.54 -22.70
CA ASN A 5 -28.40 -0.03 -22.37
C ASN A 5 -29.19 0.83 -21.38
N HIS A 6 -28.91 2.14 -21.34
CA HIS A 6 -29.47 3.05 -20.34
C HIS A 6 -31.01 3.13 -20.35
N SER A 7 -31.66 2.79 -21.47
CA SER A 7 -33.12 2.78 -21.58
C SER A 7 -33.75 1.42 -21.27
N ASN A 8 -32.93 0.39 -20.99
CA ASN A 8 -33.37 -0.96 -20.75
C ASN A 8 -33.18 -1.35 -19.28
N TYR A 9 -33.95 -2.32 -18.81
CA TYR A 9 -33.76 -2.98 -17.51
C TYR A 9 -33.85 -2.03 -16.29
N GLY A 10 -34.53 -0.88 -16.38
CA GLY A 10 -34.68 0.06 -15.27
C GLY A 10 -33.43 0.90 -14.99
N PHE A 11 -32.41 0.91 -15.87
CA PHE A 11 -31.23 1.78 -15.73
C PHE A 11 -31.56 3.26 -15.95
N ASP A 12 -32.63 3.57 -16.65
CA ASP A 12 -33.19 4.91 -16.79
C ASP A 12 -33.47 5.55 -15.42
N ALA A 13 -34.07 4.79 -14.50
CA ALA A 13 -34.33 5.26 -13.14
C ALA A 13 -33.04 5.62 -12.38
N ILE A 14 -31.96 4.86 -12.61
CA ILE A 14 -30.64 5.15 -12.01
C ILE A 14 -30.12 6.49 -12.54
N PHE A 15 -30.08 6.66 -13.86
CA PHE A 15 -29.55 7.88 -14.47
C PHE A 15 -30.42 9.11 -14.20
N ALA A 16 -31.75 8.95 -14.14
CA ALA A 16 -32.68 10.02 -13.81
C ALA A 16 -32.50 10.53 -12.35
N ASN A 17 -32.11 9.64 -11.43
CA ASN A 17 -31.98 9.96 -10.01
C ASN A 17 -30.52 10.07 -9.54
N LEU A 18 -29.54 10.01 -10.45
CA LEU A 18 -28.12 10.06 -10.10
C LEU A 18 -27.76 11.46 -9.57
N ARG A 19 -27.38 11.53 -8.29
CA ARG A 19 -27.00 12.77 -7.62
C ARG A 19 -25.50 12.91 -7.41
N TYR A 20 -24.82 11.79 -7.11
CA TYR A 20 -23.40 11.78 -6.80
C TYR A 20 -22.68 10.67 -7.54
N VAL A 21 -21.47 10.98 -7.98
CA VAL A 21 -20.50 10.03 -8.51
C VAL A 21 -19.24 10.16 -7.67
N VAL A 22 -18.93 9.10 -6.93
CA VAL A 22 -17.73 9.08 -6.08
C VAL A 22 -16.63 8.35 -6.81
N ILE A 23 -15.46 8.98 -6.91
CA ILE A 23 -14.27 8.41 -7.52
C ILE A 23 -13.18 8.37 -6.44
N ASP A 24 -12.87 7.18 -6.00
CA ASP A 24 -11.79 6.96 -5.06
C ASP A 24 -10.48 6.69 -5.80
N GLU A 25 -9.34 6.97 -5.15
CA GLU A 25 -7.99 6.76 -5.68
C GLU A 25 -7.78 7.40 -7.06
N LEU A 26 -8.23 8.65 -7.22
CA LEU A 26 -8.18 9.39 -8.49
C LEU A 26 -6.79 9.36 -9.15
N HIS A 27 -5.73 9.36 -8.37
CA HIS A 27 -4.33 9.29 -8.83
C HIS A 27 -4.00 8.01 -9.61
N SER A 28 -4.80 6.95 -9.49
CA SER A 28 -4.63 5.69 -10.23
C SER A 28 -5.10 5.80 -11.68
N TYR A 29 -5.95 6.77 -12.00
CA TYR A 29 -6.54 6.95 -13.34
C TYR A 29 -5.64 7.81 -14.23
N ARG A 30 -4.53 7.23 -14.70
CA ARG A 30 -3.53 7.90 -15.54
C ARG A 30 -3.38 7.24 -16.91
N GLY A 31 -2.77 7.95 -17.86
CA GLY A 31 -2.46 7.44 -19.18
C GLY A 31 -3.70 6.95 -19.93
N ALA A 32 -3.58 5.85 -20.66
CA ALA A 32 -4.67 5.26 -21.45
C ALA A 32 -5.90 4.90 -20.61
N PHE A 33 -5.70 4.38 -19.41
CA PHE A 33 -6.80 4.02 -18.50
C PHE A 33 -7.62 5.25 -18.09
N GLY A 34 -6.95 6.34 -17.68
CA GLY A 34 -7.61 7.60 -17.36
C GLY A 34 -8.34 8.21 -18.56
N ALA A 35 -7.76 8.14 -19.76
CA ALA A 35 -8.39 8.61 -20.99
C ALA A 35 -9.67 7.83 -21.33
N HIS A 36 -9.67 6.51 -21.16
CA HIS A 36 -10.87 5.69 -21.33
C HIS A 36 -11.95 6.05 -20.31
N LEU A 37 -11.60 6.23 -19.05
CA LEU A 37 -12.54 6.63 -18.00
C LEU A 37 -13.15 7.99 -18.29
N ALA A 38 -12.36 8.97 -18.72
CA ALA A 38 -12.84 10.29 -19.12
C ALA A 38 -13.89 10.21 -20.25
N ASN A 39 -13.68 9.33 -21.23
CA ASN A 39 -14.66 9.12 -22.29
C ASN A 39 -15.96 8.45 -21.78
N ILE A 40 -15.85 7.55 -20.81
CA ILE A 40 -17.02 6.95 -20.14
C ILE A 40 -17.82 8.03 -19.41
N PHE A 41 -17.17 8.92 -18.65
CA PHE A 41 -17.86 9.99 -17.93
C PHE A 41 -18.49 11.01 -18.87
N ARG A 42 -17.84 11.37 -19.99
CA ARG A 42 -18.47 12.24 -21.01
C ARG A 42 -19.75 11.63 -21.58
N ARG A 43 -19.77 10.30 -21.80
CA ARG A 43 -20.98 9.58 -22.24
C ARG A 43 -22.02 9.55 -21.13
N MET A 44 -21.63 9.29 -19.90
CA MET A 44 -22.52 9.28 -18.74
C MET A 44 -23.18 10.65 -18.55
N HIS A 45 -22.43 11.75 -18.62
CA HIS A 45 -22.99 13.11 -18.55
C HIS A 45 -24.06 13.37 -19.60
N ARG A 46 -23.86 12.90 -20.84
CA ARG A 46 -24.89 13.06 -21.90
C ARG A 46 -26.16 12.29 -21.58
N ILE A 47 -26.04 11.08 -21.02
CA ILE A 47 -27.19 10.26 -20.61
C ILE A 47 -27.89 10.89 -19.41
N CYS A 48 -27.17 11.38 -18.42
CA CYS A 48 -27.74 12.09 -17.28
C CYS A 48 -28.54 13.32 -17.73
N ARG A 49 -27.96 14.12 -18.64
CA ARG A 49 -28.69 15.29 -19.23
C ARG A 49 -29.97 14.89 -19.96
N TYR A 50 -29.94 13.76 -20.67
CA TYR A 50 -31.13 13.23 -21.35
C TYR A 50 -32.25 12.91 -20.36
N TYR A 51 -31.91 12.39 -19.18
CA TYR A 51 -32.83 12.10 -18.08
C TYR A 51 -32.99 13.26 -17.08
N HIS A 52 -32.54 14.47 -17.43
CA HIS A 52 -32.67 15.71 -16.62
C HIS A 52 -31.96 15.62 -15.26
N SER A 53 -30.92 14.78 -15.10
CA SER A 53 -30.07 14.72 -13.92
C SER A 53 -28.71 15.39 -14.16
N ASN A 54 -28.12 15.91 -13.08
CA ASN A 54 -26.80 16.54 -13.11
C ASN A 54 -26.00 16.11 -11.87
N PRO A 55 -25.33 14.97 -11.93
CA PRO A 55 -24.60 14.44 -10.76
C PRO A 55 -23.40 15.28 -10.40
N HIS A 56 -23.17 15.45 -9.10
CA HIS A 56 -21.96 16.01 -8.54
C HIS A 56 -20.87 14.94 -8.43
N PHE A 57 -19.65 15.28 -8.82
CA PHE A 57 -18.49 14.42 -8.69
C PHE A 57 -17.76 14.71 -7.39
N LEU A 58 -17.48 13.66 -6.61
CA LEU A 58 -16.66 13.68 -5.42
C LEU A 58 -15.45 12.81 -5.70
N CYS A 59 -14.24 13.38 -5.60
CA CYS A 59 -13.02 12.65 -5.88
C CYS A 59 -12.14 12.62 -4.62
N SER A 60 -11.63 11.44 -4.25
CA SER A 60 -10.54 11.31 -3.29
C SER A 60 -9.25 10.87 -3.99
N SER A 61 -8.12 11.25 -3.44
CA SER A 61 -6.81 10.93 -4.00
C SER A 61 -5.74 10.89 -2.92
N ALA A 62 -4.71 10.07 -3.10
CA ALA A 62 -3.46 10.27 -2.39
C ALA A 62 -2.82 11.61 -2.78
N THR A 63 -1.80 12.03 -2.04
CA THR A 63 -1.06 13.26 -2.29
C THR A 63 -0.44 13.26 -3.69
N ILE A 64 -0.92 14.15 -4.55
CA ILE A 64 -0.40 14.41 -5.90
C ILE A 64 -0.26 15.91 -6.13
N ALA A 65 0.61 16.31 -7.05
CA ALA A 65 0.91 17.71 -7.30
C ALA A 65 -0.24 18.50 -7.95
N ASN A 66 -1.11 17.83 -8.72
CA ASN A 66 -2.13 18.45 -9.56
C ASN A 66 -3.51 17.78 -9.45
N PRO A 67 -4.12 17.66 -8.25
CA PRO A 67 -5.35 16.92 -8.05
C PRO A 67 -6.55 17.52 -8.83
N VAL A 68 -6.70 18.84 -8.82
CA VAL A 68 -7.80 19.53 -9.52
C VAL A 68 -7.70 19.32 -11.02
N GLU A 69 -6.51 19.55 -11.61
CA GLU A 69 -6.29 19.36 -13.04
C GLU A 69 -6.60 17.92 -13.50
N LEU A 70 -6.21 16.93 -12.70
CA LEU A 70 -6.50 15.53 -13.01
C LEU A 70 -7.99 15.23 -12.93
N ALA A 71 -8.67 15.73 -11.89
CA ALA A 71 -10.11 15.58 -11.73
C ALA A 71 -10.88 16.21 -12.91
N GLU A 72 -10.50 17.41 -13.33
CA GLU A 72 -11.11 18.11 -14.45
C GLU A 72 -10.89 17.40 -15.78
N LYS A 73 -9.70 16.85 -16.02
CA LYS A 73 -9.40 16.06 -17.22
C LYS A 73 -10.24 14.78 -17.30
N ILE A 74 -10.50 14.13 -16.17
CA ILE A 74 -11.23 12.86 -16.11
C ILE A 74 -12.73 13.09 -16.06
N CYS A 75 -13.21 13.95 -15.19
CA CYS A 75 -14.64 14.09 -14.88
C CYS A 75 -15.32 15.28 -15.57
N GLY A 76 -14.56 16.29 -15.97
CA GLY A 76 -15.06 17.56 -16.47
C GLY A 76 -14.66 18.71 -15.54
N SER A 77 -15.20 19.90 -15.75
CA SER A 77 -14.82 21.13 -15.04
C SER A 77 -15.51 21.29 -13.67
N GLY A 78 -14.98 22.18 -12.85
CA GLY A 78 -15.64 22.72 -11.66
C GLY A 78 -15.32 22.01 -10.37
N PHE A 79 -14.05 21.66 -10.12
CA PHE A 79 -13.62 21.08 -8.85
C PHE A 79 -13.07 22.12 -7.89
N THR A 80 -13.44 21.97 -6.62
CA THR A 80 -12.83 22.71 -5.51
C THR A 80 -11.93 21.75 -4.72
N LEU A 81 -10.69 22.14 -4.50
CA LEU A 81 -9.74 21.37 -3.70
C LEU A 81 -10.05 21.53 -2.21
N ILE A 82 -10.12 20.41 -1.50
CA ILE A 82 -10.14 20.34 -0.05
C ILE A 82 -8.86 19.62 0.35
N ASP A 83 -7.88 20.37 0.82
CA ASP A 83 -6.52 19.88 1.16
C ASP A 83 -6.17 20.06 2.65
N ARG A 84 -7.09 20.63 3.43
CA ARG A 84 -6.92 20.77 4.87
C ARG A 84 -7.41 19.51 5.55
N ASP A 85 -6.46 18.64 5.88
CA ASP A 85 -6.71 17.45 6.68
C ASP A 85 -6.89 17.86 8.15
N GLY A 86 -8.06 17.58 8.71
CA GLY A 86 -8.38 17.82 10.12
C GLY A 86 -8.14 16.60 11.00
N SER A 87 -7.64 15.50 10.45
CA SER A 87 -7.36 14.28 11.23
C SER A 87 -6.10 14.43 12.09
N PRO A 88 -6.05 13.78 13.26
CA PRO A 88 -4.84 13.75 14.07
C PRO A 88 -3.68 13.14 13.29
N ALA A 89 -2.57 13.87 13.17
CA ALA A 89 -1.34 13.38 12.58
C ALA A 89 -0.42 12.85 13.69
N PRO A 90 -0.12 11.54 13.75
CA PRO A 90 0.84 11.00 14.69
C PRO A 90 2.26 11.45 14.34
N GLU A 91 3.15 11.37 15.32
CA GLU A 91 4.58 11.48 15.06
C GLU A 91 5.04 10.32 14.18
N LYS A 92 5.73 10.66 13.09
CA LYS A 92 6.26 9.68 12.12
C LYS A 92 7.75 9.84 11.98
N GLU A 93 8.48 8.83 12.39
CA GLU A 93 9.92 8.75 12.17
C GLU A 93 10.22 8.10 10.81
N TYR A 94 11.23 8.59 10.12
CA TYR A 94 11.70 8.05 8.85
C TYR A 94 13.19 7.70 8.95
N CYS A 95 13.51 6.41 8.93
CA CYS A 95 14.87 5.89 8.94
C CYS A 95 15.27 5.47 7.52
N ILE A 96 16.24 6.17 6.94
CA ILE A 96 16.80 5.81 5.63
C ILE A 96 18.05 4.97 5.86
N ILE A 97 18.02 3.71 5.43
CA ILE A 97 19.10 2.73 5.64
C ILE A 97 19.82 2.50 4.32
N GLN A 98 21.11 2.82 4.29
CA GLN A 98 21.97 2.42 3.20
C GLN A 98 22.60 1.05 3.53
N PRO A 99 22.41 0.02 2.69
CA PRO A 99 23.01 -1.29 2.94
C PRO A 99 24.53 -1.23 3.08
N PRO A 100 25.13 -1.98 4.02
CA PRO A 100 26.56 -2.02 4.24
C PRO A 100 27.35 -2.46 3.01
N GLU A 101 28.56 -1.94 2.88
CA GLU A 101 29.50 -2.32 1.82
C GLU A 101 30.12 -3.71 2.09
N ILE A 102 30.25 -4.50 1.04
CA ILE A 102 30.99 -5.75 1.04
C ILE A 102 32.42 -5.41 0.65
N LYS A 103 33.35 -5.45 1.61
CA LYS A 103 34.78 -5.19 1.41
C LYS A 103 35.57 -6.48 1.38
N GLY A 104 36.53 -6.58 0.47
CA GLY A 104 37.50 -7.66 0.45
C GLY A 104 38.73 -7.35 1.28
N ASN A 105 39.69 -8.31 1.31
CA ASN A 105 40.90 -8.22 2.13
C ASN A 105 41.80 -6.99 1.88
N ASN A 106 41.57 -6.26 0.76
CA ASN A 106 42.34 -5.07 0.37
C ASN A 106 41.49 -3.77 0.46
N ASP A 107 40.48 -3.72 1.33
CA ASP A 107 39.50 -2.61 1.44
C ASP A 107 38.77 -2.25 0.13
N LYS A 108 38.92 -3.08 -0.89
CA LYS A 108 38.20 -2.90 -2.14
C LYS A 108 36.74 -3.24 -1.97
N VAL A 109 35.86 -2.29 -2.32
CA VAL A 109 34.41 -2.48 -2.29
C VAL A 109 33.99 -3.35 -3.49
N TYR A 110 33.36 -4.47 -3.23
CA TYR A 110 32.83 -5.38 -4.26
C TYR A 110 31.34 -5.20 -4.52
N GLY A 111 30.66 -4.46 -3.65
CA GLY A 111 29.23 -4.20 -3.73
C GLY A 111 28.67 -3.84 -2.37
N ARG A 112 27.36 -3.96 -2.24
CA ARG A 112 26.64 -3.82 -0.96
C ARG A 112 25.80 -5.05 -0.68
N ILE A 113 25.51 -5.27 0.59
CA ILE A 113 24.54 -6.30 1.00
C ILE A 113 23.20 -6.00 0.31
N ALA A 114 22.48 -7.04 -0.13
CA ALA A 114 21.18 -6.87 -0.76
C ALA A 114 20.20 -6.21 0.22
N ALA A 115 19.39 -5.27 -0.26
CA ALA A 115 18.39 -4.58 0.56
C ALA A 115 17.37 -5.57 1.16
N SER A 116 17.05 -6.67 0.45
CA SER A 116 16.23 -7.77 0.97
C SER A 116 16.83 -8.45 2.19
N THR A 117 18.15 -8.66 2.20
CA THR A 117 18.87 -9.28 3.34
C THR A 117 18.91 -8.34 4.55
N VAL A 118 19.06 -7.02 4.30
CA VAL A 118 18.98 -6.00 5.37
C VAL A 118 17.57 -5.99 5.97
N ALA A 119 16.53 -5.98 5.12
CA ALA A 119 15.14 -6.06 5.58
C ALA A 119 14.86 -7.32 6.39
N ALA A 120 15.33 -8.48 5.91
CA ALA A 120 15.21 -9.74 6.64
C ALA A 120 16.00 -9.76 7.97
N GLY A 121 17.00 -8.90 8.12
CA GLY A 121 17.73 -8.69 9.36
C GLY A 121 16.99 -7.82 10.37
N LEU A 122 16.20 -6.86 9.92
CA LEU A 122 15.42 -5.96 10.77
C LEU A 122 14.14 -6.64 11.33
N ILE A 123 13.57 -7.59 10.59
CA ILE A 123 12.33 -8.26 10.97
C ILE A 123 12.39 -8.94 12.36
N PRO A 124 13.44 -9.70 12.74
CA PRO A 124 13.53 -10.26 14.08
C PRO A 124 13.42 -9.23 15.21
N GLU A 125 14.07 -8.08 15.07
CA GLU A 125 14.03 -7.00 16.07
C GLU A 125 12.58 -6.47 16.22
N LEU A 126 11.87 -6.26 15.11
CA LEU A 126 10.48 -5.82 15.13
C LEU A 126 9.55 -6.86 15.79
N VAL A 127 9.80 -8.15 15.56
CA VAL A 127 9.03 -9.24 16.20
C VAL A 127 9.33 -9.33 17.69
N GLU A 128 10.59 -9.17 18.11
CA GLU A 128 11.00 -9.21 19.52
C GLU A 128 10.41 -8.04 20.32
N GLU A 129 10.28 -6.87 19.71
CA GLU A 129 9.69 -5.67 20.30
C GLU A 129 8.14 -5.65 20.22
N ASP A 130 7.52 -6.72 19.67
CA ASP A 130 6.07 -6.84 19.46
C ASP A 130 5.48 -5.70 18.60
N HIS A 131 6.27 -5.18 17.68
CA HIS A 131 5.82 -4.17 16.73
C HIS A 131 5.05 -4.79 15.57
N HIS A 132 3.83 -4.34 15.35
CA HIS A 132 3.05 -4.74 14.17
C HIS A 132 3.58 -4.02 12.94
N PHE A 133 3.99 -4.75 11.90
CA PHE A 133 4.65 -4.16 10.75
C PHE A 133 4.25 -4.75 9.40
N ILE A 134 4.54 -3.98 8.35
CA ILE A 134 4.55 -4.46 6.96
C ILE A 134 5.90 -4.20 6.33
N THR A 135 6.44 -5.21 5.65
CA THR A 135 7.59 -5.08 4.77
C THR A 135 7.14 -5.11 3.31
N PHE A 136 7.45 -4.06 2.55
CA PHE A 136 7.14 -3.95 1.13
C PHE A 136 8.33 -4.37 0.28
N GLY A 137 8.20 -5.48 -0.45
CA GLY A 137 9.17 -5.94 -1.44
C GLY A 137 8.76 -5.55 -2.86
N ARG A 138 9.70 -5.26 -3.75
CA ARG A 138 9.46 -4.79 -5.14
C ARG A 138 8.83 -5.84 -6.06
N SER A 139 9.03 -7.12 -5.76
CA SER A 139 8.53 -8.23 -6.58
C SER A 139 8.11 -9.42 -5.73
N ARG A 140 7.34 -10.34 -6.31
CA ARG A 140 6.94 -11.59 -5.65
C ARG A 140 8.16 -12.40 -5.20
N ARG A 141 9.20 -12.47 -6.05
CA ARG A 141 10.45 -13.16 -5.71
C ARG A 141 11.16 -12.49 -4.53
N ASN A 142 11.21 -11.17 -4.51
CA ASN A 142 11.82 -10.40 -3.43
C ASN A 142 11.10 -10.66 -2.10
N VAL A 143 9.75 -10.67 -2.09
CA VAL A 143 8.93 -11.02 -0.93
C VAL A 143 9.26 -12.42 -0.40
N GLU A 144 9.36 -13.43 -1.28
CA GLU A 144 9.70 -14.80 -0.87
C GLU A 144 11.11 -14.89 -0.27
N VAL A 145 12.08 -14.18 -0.84
CA VAL A 145 13.46 -14.15 -0.32
C VAL A 145 13.48 -13.53 1.07
N ILE A 146 12.86 -12.34 1.23
CA ILE A 146 12.79 -11.65 2.52
C ILE A 146 12.10 -12.54 3.55
N LEU A 147 10.95 -13.12 3.22
CA LEU A 147 10.18 -13.97 4.13
C LEU A 147 10.96 -15.18 4.56
N LYS A 148 11.62 -15.86 3.62
CA LYS A 148 12.44 -17.05 3.92
C LYS A 148 13.61 -16.69 4.83
N GLU A 149 14.43 -15.71 4.44
CA GLU A 149 15.59 -15.28 5.24
C GLU A 149 15.20 -14.80 6.64
N ALA A 150 14.06 -14.08 6.77
CA ALA A 150 13.56 -13.63 8.06
C ALA A 150 13.11 -14.82 8.94
N LYS A 151 12.40 -15.80 8.37
CA LYS A 151 11.98 -17.01 9.08
C LYS A 151 13.19 -17.84 9.53
N ASP A 152 14.16 -18.04 8.65
CA ASP A 152 15.40 -18.76 8.99
C ASP A 152 16.14 -18.10 10.18
N LYS A 153 16.16 -16.76 10.24
CA LYS A 153 16.75 -16.01 11.36
C LYS A 153 15.93 -16.12 12.64
N LEU A 154 14.61 -16.02 12.55
CA LEU A 154 13.69 -16.17 13.69
C LEU A 154 13.74 -17.59 14.26
N ASP A 155 13.81 -18.61 13.41
CA ASP A 155 13.97 -20.00 13.84
C ASP A 155 15.31 -20.22 14.55
N ALA A 156 16.39 -19.65 14.01
CA ALA A 156 17.72 -19.71 14.64
C ALA A 156 17.74 -19.01 16.01
N ALA A 157 17.11 -17.85 16.14
CA ALA A 157 16.97 -17.12 17.40
C ALA A 157 16.10 -17.91 18.41
N GLY A 158 14.99 -18.50 17.95
CA GLY A 158 14.12 -19.35 18.76
C GLY A 158 14.82 -20.59 19.31
N PHE A 159 15.76 -21.17 18.54
CA PHE A 159 16.59 -22.29 18.97
C PHE A 159 17.60 -21.90 20.08
N LEU A 160 18.06 -20.65 20.10
CA LEU A 160 18.97 -20.12 21.12
C LEU A 160 18.27 -19.73 22.43
N GLY A 161 16.96 -20.00 22.57
CA GLY A 161 16.21 -19.76 23.80
C GLY A 161 15.71 -18.32 23.97
N MET A 162 15.76 -17.50 22.93
CA MET A 162 15.05 -16.22 22.90
C MET A 162 13.55 -16.50 22.96
N ALA A 163 12.89 -15.84 23.90
CA ALA A 163 11.56 -16.17 24.39
C ALA A 163 10.55 -16.37 23.25
N ARG A 164 9.75 -17.44 23.35
CA ARG A 164 8.53 -17.60 22.57
C ARG A 164 7.60 -16.43 22.85
N VAL A 165 7.39 -15.56 21.91
CA VAL A 165 6.42 -14.47 22.03
C VAL A 165 5.02 -15.10 22.13
N GLY A 166 4.36 -14.98 23.29
CA GLY A 166 3.05 -15.59 23.52
C GLY A 166 3.00 -17.12 23.38
N GLY A 167 4.13 -17.85 23.49
CA GLY A 167 4.17 -19.32 23.36
C GLY A 167 4.21 -19.87 21.94
N LYS A 168 4.17 -18.99 20.91
CA LYS A 168 4.28 -19.35 19.49
C LYS A 168 5.75 -19.32 19.03
N ASN A 169 6.06 -20.07 17.97
CA ASN A 169 7.35 -19.92 17.29
C ASN A 169 7.39 -18.53 16.62
N PRO A 170 8.43 -17.71 16.84
CA PRO A 170 8.53 -16.39 16.21
C PRO A 170 8.40 -16.39 14.67
N ALA A 171 8.86 -17.45 13.99
CA ALA A 171 8.71 -17.59 12.54
C ALA A 171 7.25 -17.74 12.08
N ASP A 172 6.34 -18.18 12.98
CA ASP A 172 4.91 -18.29 12.68
C ASP A 172 4.16 -16.95 12.84
N LEU A 173 4.81 -15.95 13.43
CA LEU A 173 4.26 -14.60 13.62
C LEU A 173 4.36 -13.74 12.36
N ILE A 174 5.05 -14.20 11.32
CA ILE A 174 5.18 -13.49 10.06
C ILE A 174 4.63 -14.29 8.89
N ALA A 175 3.95 -13.61 7.98
CA ALA A 175 3.37 -14.22 6.78
C ALA A 175 3.67 -13.41 5.51
N GLY A 176 3.68 -14.10 4.37
CA GLY A 176 3.68 -13.44 3.06
C GLY A 176 2.28 -13.00 2.66
N TYR A 177 2.16 -11.89 1.91
CA TYR A 177 0.91 -11.45 1.31
C TYR A 177 1.15 -11.00 -0.12
N ARG A 178 0.48 -11.62 -1.09
CA ARG A 178 0.68 -11.33 -2.50
C ARG A 178 -0.58 -11.56 -3.35
N GLY A 179 -0.63 -10.91 -4.52
CA GLY A 179 -1.76 -11.00 -5.44
C GLY A 179 -2.04 -12.38 -6.05
N GLY A 180 -1.17 -13.39 -5.81
CA GLY A 180 -1.38 -14.77 -6.25
C GLY A 180 -2.19 -15.65 -5.29
N TYR A 181 -2.47 -15.16 -4.10
CA TYR A 181 -3.31 -15.88 -3.12
C TYR A 181 -4.79 -15.79 -3.50
N THR A 182 -5.54 -16.84 -3.17
CA THR A 182 -6.99 -16.82 -3.31
C THR A 182 -7.63 -15.76 -2.42
N PRO A 183 -8.86 -15.30 -2.72
CA PRO A 183 -9.56 -14.36 -1.86
C PRO A 183 -9.75 -14.86 -0.42
N LEU A 184 -9.91 -16.18 -0.22
CA LEU A 184 -10.06 -16.78 1.10
C LEU A 184 -8.75 -16.75 1.90
N GLU A 185 -7.62 -17.12 1.28
CA GLU A 185 -6.30 -17.04 1.90
C GLU A 185 -5.96 -15.61 2.32
N ARG A 186 -6.26 -14.63 1.45
CA ARG A 186 -6.03 -13.22 1.77
C ARG A 186 -6.84 -12.76 2.98
N LYS A 187 -8.14 -13.05 3.00
CA LYS A 187 -9.00 -12.72 4.15
C LYS A 187 -8.54 -13.36 5.45
N GLU A 188 -8.03 -14.59 5.38
CA GLU A 188 -7.52 -15.28 6.56
C GLU A 188 -6.23 -14.62 7.09
N ILE A 189 -5.32 -14.20 6.23
CA ILE A 189 -4.12 -13.46 6.63
C ILE A 189 -4.49 -12.09 7.21
N GLU A 190 -5.42 -11.37 6.58
CA GLU A 190 -5.94 -10.09 7.05
C GLU A 190 -6.58 -10.23 8.43
N ARG A 191 -7.41 -11.26 8.64
CA ARG A 191 -8.01 -11.58 9.94
C ARG A 191 -6.94 -11.83 11.01
N LYS A 192 -5.96 -12.70 10.71
CA LYS A 192 -4.87 -13.03 11.63
C LYS A 192 -4.05 -11.81 12.03
N MET A 193 -3.82 -10.89 11.10
CA MET A 193 -3.13 -9.64 11.39
C MET A 193 -3.95 -8.72 12.29
N THR A 194 -5.25 -8.58 12.01
CA THR A 194 -6.16 -7.74 12.79
C THR A 194 -6.40 -8.29 14.21
N GLU A 195 -6.43 -9.62 14.37
CA GLU A 195 -6.62 -10.30 15.65
C GLU A 195 -5.31 -10.45 16.46
N GLY A 196 -4.16 -9.98 15.93
CA GLY A 196 -2.86 -10.08 16.58
C GLY A 196 -2.29 -11.52 16.61
N GLU A 197 -2.78 -12.40 15.76
CA GLU A 197 -2.19 -13.74 15.57
C GLU A 197 -0.89 -13.67 14.75
N LEU A 198 -0.74 -12.63 13.93
CA LEU A 198 0.47 -12.27 13.19
C LEU A 198 0.95 -10.90 13.66
N THR A 199 2.25 -10.75 13.78
CA THR A 199 2.94 -9.49 14.08
C THR A 199 3.38 -8.78 12.81
N GLY A 200 3.76 -9.53 11.76
CA GLY A 200 4.29 -8.93 10.55
C GLY A 200 3.84 -9.56 9.24
N LEU A 201 3.77 -8.71 8.20
CA LEU A 201 3.50 -9.13 6.83
C LEU A 201 4.65 -8.73 5.90
N VAL A 202 5.02 -9.62 5.00
CA VAL A 202 5.91 -9.30 3.87
C VAL A 202 5.08 -9.31 2.60
N SER A 203 4.96 -8.17 1.94
CA SER A 203 4.03 -7.98 0.80
C SER A 203 4.70 -7.30 -0.38
N THR A 204 4.09 -7.43 -1.54
CA THR A 204 4.30 -6.52 -2.66
C THR A 204 3.46 -5.25 -2.45
N ASN A 205 3.34 -4.40 -3.47
CA ASN A 205 2.39 -3.29 -3.48
C ASN A 205 0.89 -3.70 -3.32
N ALA A 206 0.58 -5.00 -3.19
CA ALA A 206 -0.79 -5.47 -2.99
C ALA A 206 -1.44 -4.94 -1.70
N LEU A 207 -0.63 -4.60 -0.68
CA LEU A 207 -1.09 -3.96 0.56
C LEU A 207 -0.91 -2.44 0.56
N GLU A 208 -0.57 -1.83 -0.56
CA GLU A 208 -0.46 -0.38 -0.70
C GLU A 208 -1.83 0.32 -0.63
N LEU A 209 -2.88 -0.32 -1.13
CA LEU A 209 -4.23 0.25 -1.27
C LEU A 209 -5.30 -0.55 -0.52
N GLY A 210 -6.24 0.18 0.09
CA GLY A 210 -7.61 -0.22 0.36
C GLY A 210 -7.89 -1.35 1.36
N ILE A 211 -6.88 -1.99 1.97
CA ILE A 211 -7.10 -3.12 2.90
C ILE A 211 -6.86 -2.66 4.33
N ASP A 212 -7.81 -2.93 5.20
CA ASP A 212 -7.67 -2.74 6.63
C ASP A 212 -7.01 -3.98 7.26
N ILE A 213 -5.83 -3.78 7.84
CA ILE A 213 -5.00 -4.81 8.47
C ILE A 213 -4.69 -4.49 9.93
N GLY A 214 -5.50 -3.58 10.51
CA GLY A 214 -5.34 -3.16 11.89
C GLY A 214 -4.25 -2.10 12.09
N LYS A 215 -3.85 -1.95 13.34
CA LYS A 215 -2.83 -0.97 13.75
C LYS A 215 -1.44 -1.47 13.38
N LEU A 216 -0.65 -0.58 12.79
CA LEU A 216 0.75 -0.85 12.47
C LEU A 216 1.65 0.19 13.11
N ASP A 217 2.74 -0.28 13.70
CA ASP A 217 3.75 0.52 14.37
C ASP A 217 4.93 0.82 13.45
N ALA A 218 5.19 -0.06 12.46
CA ALA A 218 6.28 0.14 11.51
C ALA A 218 5.94 -0.24 10.08
N THR A 219 6.62 0.42 9.12
CA THR A 219 6.72 -0.05 7.74
C THR A 219 8.18 -0.20 7.32
N VAL A 220 8.49 -1.22 6.55
CA VAL A 220 9.82 -1.47 5.96
C VAL A 220 9.67 -1.46 4.45
N ILE A 221 10.26 -0.48 3.78
CA ILE A 221 10.16 -0.29 2.32
C ILE A 221 11.51 -0.67 1.71
N VAL A 222 11.52 -1.75 0.93
CA VAL A 222 12.74 -2.30 0.30
C VAL A 222 12.89 -1.73 -1.11
N GLY A 223 13.79 -0.78 -1.25
CA GLY A 223 13.95 0.05 -2.45
C GLY A 223 12.88 1.13 -2.58
N TYR A 224 13.19 2.18 -3.33
CA TYR A 224 12.21 3.24 -3.61
C TYR A 224 11.08 2.71 -4.50
N PRO A 225 9.80 2.90 -4.16
CA PRO A 225 8.68 2.27 -4.87
C PRO A 225 8.35 2.90 -6.23
N GLY A 226 9.24 3.74 -6.76
CA GLY A 226 9.15 4.33 -8.09
C GLY A 226 8.35 5.64 -8.16
N THR A 227 7.44 5.91 -7.24
CA THR A 227 6.68 7.16 -7.19
C THR A 227 6.56 7.70 -5.75
N ARG A 228 6.46 9.03 -5.63
CA ARG A 228 6.18 9.67 -4.34
C ARG A 228 4.84 9.21 -3.75
N ALA A 229 3.83 9.02 -4.60
CA ALA A 229 2.51 8.56 -4.16
C ALA A 229 2.60 7.17 -3.51
N SER A 230 3.26 6.20 -4.16
CA SER A 230 3.48 4.87 -3.59
C SER A 230 4.27 4.93 -2.29
N PHE A 231 5.33 5.77 -2.21
CA PHE A 231 6.08 5.93 -0.98
C PHE A 231 5.19 6.42 0.18
N TRP A 232 4.38 7.45 -0.06
CA TRP A 232 3.45 7.95 0.95
C TRP A 232 2.33 6.98 1.28
N GLN A 233 1.85 6.19 0.33
CA GLN A 233 0.85 5.15 0.56
C GLN A 233 1.40 4.00 1.40
N GLN A 234 2.63 3.54 1.11
CA GLN A 234 3.30 2.49 1.88
C GLN A 234 3.65 2.96 3.29
N SER A 235 4.33 4.09 3.43
CA SER A 235 4.67 4.66 4.75
C SER A 235 3.43 5.10 5.53
N GLY A 236 2.37 5.50 4.85
CA GLY A 236 1.08 5.86 5.44
C GLY A 236 0.29 4.68 6.01
N ARG A 237 0.77 3.44 5.83
CA ARG A 237 0.16 2.26 6.46
C ARG A 237 0.40 2.24 7.96
N ALA A 238 1.56 2.67 8.44
CA ALA A 238 1.82 2.82 9.87
C ALA A 238 1.28 4.14 10.42
N GLY A 239 0.92 4.13 11.69
CA GLY A 239 0.47 5.31 12.43
C GLY A 239 -0.94 5.80 12.12
N ARG A 240 -1.80 5.00 11.49
CA ARG A 240 -3.19 5.42 11.16
C ARG A 240 -4.06 5.67 12.38
N SER A 241 -3.80 5.00 13.48
CA SER A 241 -4.57 5.10 14.72
C SER A 241 -4.14 6.26 15.65
N GLY A 242 -3.31 7.20 15.17
CA GLY A 242 -2.81 8.30 15.97
C GLY A 242 -1.63 7.95 16.89
N SER A 243 -1.06 6.73 16.78
CA SER A 243 0.15 6.33 17.50
C SER A 243 1.40 6.71 16.73
N ALA A 244 2.50 7.01 17.46
CA ALA A 244 3.81 7.17 16.86
C ALA A 244 4.19 5.92 16.04
N CYS A 245 4.92 6.10 14.95
CA CYS A 245 5.31 5.01 14.07
C CYS A 245 6.66 5.28 13.41
N VAL A 246 7.32 4.19 12.98
CA VAL A 246 8.62 4.25 12.30
C VAL A 246 8.48 3.71 10.87
N ASN A 247 9.09 4.41 9.92
CA ASN A 247 9.12 4.01 8.53
C ASN A 247 10.57 3.84 8.08
N TYR A 248 10.94 2.62 7.73
CA TYR A 248 12.26 2.28 7.24
C TYR A 248 12.27 2.28 5.71
N LEU A 249 13.16 3.05 5.09
CA LEU A 249 13.45 2.98 3.67
C LEU A 249 14.85 2.39 3.48
N ILE A 250 14.93 1.16 2.99
CA ILE A 250 16.20 0.49 2.71
C ILE A 250 16.55 0.75 1.24
N LEU A 251 17.67 1.45 1.02
CA LEU A 251 18.11 1.83 -0.33
C LEU A 251 18.62 0.62 -1.12
N GLU A 252 18.42 0.65 -2.42
CA GLU A 252 19.02 -0.31 -3.36
C GLU A 252 20.19 0.34 -4.12
N ASN A 253 21.09 -0.48 -4.63
CA ASN A 253 22.27 -0.02 -5.38
C ASN A 253 21.97 0.34 -6.85
N GLU A 254 20.72 0.23 -7.27
CA GLU A 254 20.32 0.54 -8.64
C GLU A 254 20.04 2.04 -8.77
N PRO A 255 20.51 2.69 -9.85
CA PRO A 255 20.07 4.04 -10.19
C PRO A 255 18.57 4.01 -10.48
N PHE A 256 17.88 5.08 -10.08
CA PHE A 256 16.44 5.28 -10.29
C PHE A 256 16.05 5.26 -11.77
#